data_d843726bed4cee5b84047e78d949a206
#
_entry.id   d843726bed4cee5b84047e78d949a206
#
_cell.length_a   1.000
_cell.length_b   1.000
_cell.length_c   1.000
_cell.angle_alpha   90.00
_cell.angle_beta   90.00
_cell.angle_gamma   90.00
#
_symmetry.space_group_name_H-M   'P 1'
#
loop_
_entity.id
_entity.type
_entity.pdbx_description
1 polymer ?
#
loop_
_entity_poly.entity_id
_entity_poly.type
_entity_poly.pdbx_seq_one_letter_code
_entity_poly.pdbx_strand_id
1 'polypeptide(L)'
;MGKVVVYVAENVKAGADIVWQKQTGKELLKIGLRQWLGDDKFVPNVKVHNNGKPYLVNSDLYFNISHSQRYVVCAIGEEELGIDIQFHKRDDTDALARRTMSAGQWQEYQEALDKNKFFYDLWAKKESYLKYTGKGLREDMRLLDIDGFVQGIHIKYNYSCMLCTQAECEYELNI
;
A
#
# COMPACT_ATOMS: atom_id res chain seq x y z
N MET A 1 -20.52 5.29 0.92
CA MET A 1 -19.38 4.53 0.39
C MET A 1 -18.25 5.52 0.23
N GLY A 2 -17.17 5.35 0.97
CA GLY A 2 -16.04 6.29 0.96
C GLY A 2 -15.36 6.32 -0.41
N LYS A 3 -14.91 7.49 -0.85
CA LYS A 3 -14.12 7.64 -2.09
C LYS A 3 -12.64 7.54 -1.74
N VAL A 4 -11.89 6.79 -2.53
CA VAL A 4 -10.41 6.75 -2.48
C VAL A 4 -9.85 7.08 -3.86
N VAL A 5 -8.83 7.92 -3.92
CA VAL A 5 -8.07 8.19 -5.15
C VAL A 5 -6.64 7.68 -4.97
N VAL A 6 -6.17 6.88 -5.92
CA VAL A 6 -4.83 6.30 -5.90
C VAL A 6 -4.00 6.91 -7.01
N TYR A 7 -2.94 7.59 -6.63
CA TYR A 7 -1.95 8.20 -7.52
C TYR A 7 -0.76 7.27 -7.68
N VAL A 8 -0.28 7.12 -8.91
CA VAL A 8 0.82 6.23 -9.25
C VAL A 8 1.88 6.99 -10.04
N ALA A 9 3.13 6.75 -9.69
CA ALA A 9 4.27 7.24 -10.49
C ALA A 9 5.24 6.10 -10.79
N GLU A 10 5.74 6.07 -12.02
CA GLU A 10 6.77 5.13 -12.49
C GLU A 10 8.09 5.84 -12.77
N ASN A 11 9.20 5.34 -12.22
CA ASN A 11 10.53 5.75 -12.66
C ASN A 11 10.95 4.96 -13.90
N VAL A 12 10.81 5.59 -15.06
CA VAL A 12 11.15 4.95 -16.35
C VAL A 12 12.66 4.90 -16.64
N LYS A 13 13.48 5.70 -15.94
CA LYS A 13 14.89 5.92 -16.26
C LYS A 13 15.88 5.14 -15.41
N ALA A 14 15.55 4.79 -14.18
CA ALA A 14 16.49 4.22 -13.23
C ALA A 14 15.87 3.07 -12.42
N GLY A 15 16.73 2.25 -11.80
CA GLY A 15 16.33 1.29 -10.78
C GLY A 15 15.78 1.95 -9.51
N ALA A 16 15.58 1.13 -8.47
CA ALA A 16 15.05 1.60 -7.19
C ALA A 16 15.99 2.62 -6.54
N ASP A 17 15.59 3.88 -6.55
CA ASP A 17 16.26 4.99 -5.84
C ASP A 17 15.34 5.43 -4.69
N ILE A 18 15.79 5.19 -3.47
CA ILE A 18 15.02 5.52 -2.26
C ILE A 18 14.79 7.03 -2.09
N VAL A 19 15.71 7.86 -2.57
CA VAL A 19 15.57 9.32 -2.53
C VAL A 19 14.45 9.75 -3.46
N TRP A 20 14.48 9.26 -4.69
CA TRP A 20 13.43 9.49 -5.68
C TRP A 20 12.06 8.99 -5.15
N GLN A 21 12.00 7.77 -4.62
CA GLN A 21 10.75 7.20 -4.09
C GLN A 21 10.14 8.08 -2.99
N LYS A 22 10.95 8.53 -2.03
CA LYS A 22 10.49 9.40 -0.93
C LYS A 22 10.03 10.77 -1.42
N GLN A 23 10.75 11.36 -2.36
CA GLN A 23 10.40 12.66 -2.92
C GLN A 23 9.12 12.56 -3.77
N THR A 24 9.04 11.55 -4.62
CA THR A 24 7.86 11.28 -5.45
C THR A 24 6.62 11.04 -4.61
N GLY A 25 6.71 10.26 -3.53
CA GLY A 25 5.59 10.04 -2.62
C GLY A 25 5.04 11.34 -2.03
N LYS A 26 5.91 12.29 -1.65
CA LYS A 26 5.50 13.62 -1.17
C LYS A 26 4.83 14.45 -2.28
N GLU A 27 5.36 14.39 -3.50
CA GLU A 27 4.76 15.13 -4.63
C GLU A 27 3.41 14.53 -5.03
N LEU A 28 3.25 13.21 -5.06
CA LEU A 28 1.95 12.56 -5.30
C LEU A 28 0.92 12.98 -4.25
N LEU A 29 1.29 13.00 -2.98
CA LEU A 29 0.41 13.48 -1.90
C LEU A 29 -0.02 14.93 -2.12
N LYS A 30 0.93 15.80 -2.43
CA LYS A 30 0.67 17.22 -2.68
C LYS A 30 -0.25 17.44 -3.89
N ILE A 31 0.04 16.77 -5.00
CA ILE A 31 -0.78 16.83 -6.22
C ILE A 31 -2.19 16.33 -5.92
N GLY A 32 -2.30 15.17 -5.28
CA GLY A 32 -3.58 14.55 -4.97
C GLY A 32 -4.45 15.41 -4.05
N LEU A 33 -3.87 15.99 -3.01
CA LEU A 33 -4.61 16.88 -2.10
C LEU A 33 -5.06 18.17 -2.78
N ARG A 34 -4.23 18.75 -3.65
CA ARG A 34 -4.63 19.91 -4.45
C ARG A 34 -5.81 19.65 -5.36
N GLN A 35 -5.78 18.52 -6.06
CA GLN A 35 -6.88 18.08 -6.92
C GLN A 35 -8.15 17.79 -6.10
N TRP A 36 -8.00 17.11 -4.97
CA TRP A 36 -9.13 16.78 -4.09
C TRP A 36 -9.83 18.03 -3.55
N LEU A 37 -9.04 19.00 -3.09
CA LEU A 37 -9.53 20.24 -2.47
C LEU A 37 -9.86 21.34 -3.48
N GLY A 38 -9.46 21.21 -4.74
CA GLY A 38 -9.60 22.28 -5.74
C GLY A 38 -8.74 23.52 -5.43
N ASP A 39 -7.62 23.35 -4.70
CA ASP A 39 -6.72 24.43 -4.29
C ASP A 39 -5.27 24.13 -4.70
N ASP A 40 -4.84 24.72 -5.82
CA ASP A 40 -3.50 24.55 -6.38
C ASP A 40 -2.38 25.10 -5.47
N LYS A 41 -2.71 25.92 -4.48
CA LYS A 41 -1.75 26.50 -3.55
C LYS A 41 -1.65 25.73 -2.23
N PHE A 42 -2.52 24.72 -2.03
CA PHE A 42 -2.50 23.93 -0.82
C PHE A 42 -1.14 23.29 -0.56
N VAL A 43 -0.66 23.39 0.68
CA VAL A 43 0.59 22.78 1.15
C VAL A 43 0.26 21.80 2.28
N PRO A 44 0.50 20.48 2.09
CA PRO A 44 0.24 19.49 3.12
C PRO A 44 1.07 19.75 4.40
N ASN A 45 0.39 19.77 5.55
CA ASN A 45 1.05 19.75 6.86
C ASN A 45 0.99 18.31 7.40
N VAL A 46 2.10 17.59 7.28
CA VAL A 46 2.20 16.18 7.67
C VAL A 46 2.95 16.05 8.98
N LYS A 47 2.38 15.32 9.94
CA LYS A 47 3.04 14.85 11.15
C LYS A 47 3.02 13.33 11.22
N VAL A 48 3.70 12.76 12.18
CA VAL A 48 3.84 11.32 12.37
C VAL A 48 3.31 10.96 13.77
N HIS A 49 2.44 9.98 13.85
CA HIS A 49 1.97 9.39 15.11
C HIS A 49 3.10 8.65 15.84
N ASN A 50 2.91 8.36 17.12
CA ASN A 50 3.87 7.59 17.93
C ASN A 50 4.14 6.18 17.36
N ASN A 51 3.21 5.61 16.61
CA ASN A 51 3.34 4.32 15.91
C ASN A 51 4.07 4.43 14.57
N GLY A 52 4.47 5.62 14.14
CA GLY A 52 5.18 5.87 12.88
C GLY A 52 4.27 6.14 11.66
N LYS A 53 2.93 6.04 11.79
CA LYS A 53 2.01 6.34 10.69
C LYS A 53 1.92 7.86 10.46
N PRO A 54 2.17 8.36 9.22
CA PRO A 54 2.01 9.77 8.91
C PRO A 54 0.52 10.14 8.81
N TYR A 55 0.20 11.39 9.15
CA TYR A 55 -1.15 11.94 9.08
C TYR A 55 -1.14 13.42 8.71
N LEU A 56 -2.26 13.92 8.17
CA LEU A 56 -2.50 15.33 7.84
C LEU A 56 -3.00 16.07 9.07
N VAL A 57 -2.40 17.21 9.37
CA VAL A 57 -2.83 18.07 10.48
C VAL A 57 -4.00 18.95 10.03
N ASN A 58 -5.06 19.02 10.85
CA ASN A 58 -6.27 19.80 10.58
C ASN A 58 -6.93 19.46 9.23
N SER A 59 -7.07 18.17 8.95
CA SER A 59 -7.71 17.65 7.74
C SER A 59 -8.53 16.42 8.09
N ASP A 60 -9.70 16.28 7.45
CA ASP A 60 -10.54 15.09 7.51
C ASP A 60 -10.16 14.06 6.44
N LEU A 61 -9.06 14.29 5.71
CA LEU A 61 -8.54 13.37 4.73
C LEU A 61 -7.41 12.51 5.31
N TYR A 62 -7.41 11.27 4.89
CA TYR A 62 -6.41 10.26 5.21
C TYR A 62 -5.55 9.96 3.99
N PHE A 63 -4.33 9.54 4.22
CA PHE A 63 -3.46 9.11 3.13
C PHE A 63 -2.51 7.99 3.57
N ASN A 64 -2.04 7.24 2.60
CA ASN A 64 -0.96 6.29 2.79
C ASN A 64 -0.10 6.20 1.53
N ILE A 65 1.20 5.97 1.70
CA ILE A 65 2.17 5.91 0.61
C ILE A 65 2.91 4.58 0.69
N SER A 66 3.12 3.95 -0.45
CA SER A 66 3.99 2.79 -0.60
C SER A 66 4.85 2.91 -1.86
N HIS A 67 5.97 2.20 -1.85
CA HIS A 67 6.85 2.17 -3.01
C HIS A 67 7.56 0.82 -3.12
N SER A 68 7.78 0.37 -4.33
CA SER A 68 8.56 -0.83 -4.62
C SER A 68 9.22 -0.69 -5.97
N GLN A 69 10.56 -0.82 -6.00
CA GLN A 69 11.36 -0.69 -7.23
C GLN A 69 11.06 0.63 -7.97
N ARG A 70 10.39 0.54 -9.12
CA ARG A 70 10.12 1.68 -10.02
C ARG A 70 8.81 2.41 -9.73
N TYR A 71 7.97 1.87 -8.84
CA TYR A 71 6.66 2.43 -8.58
C TYR A 71 6.55 3.05 -7.19
N VAL A 72 5.86 4.18 -7.15
CA VAL A 72 5.38 4.83 -5.94
C VAL A 72 3.88 4.99 -6.07
N VAL A 73 3.15 4.63 -5.02
CA VAL A 73 1.70 4.79 -4.94
C VAL A 73 1.34 5.65 -3.73
N CYS A 74 0.35 6.52 -3.89
CA CYS A 74 -0.22 7.33 -2.82
C CYS A 74 -1.74 7.22 -2.87
N ALA A 75 -2.36 6.67 -1.83
CA ALA A 75 -3.81 6.64 -1.70
C ALA A 75 -4.27 7.80 -0.79
N ILE A 76 -5.36 8.47 -1.17
CA ILE A 76 -6.00 9.56 -0.42
C ILE A 76 -7.49 9.25 -0.33
N GLY A 77 -8.09 9.40 0.84
CA GLY A 77 -9.50 9.10 1.08
C GLY A 77 -10.07 9.82 2.27
N GLU A 78 -11.38 9.68 2.47
CA GLU A 78 -12.16 10.30 3.55
C GLU A 78 -12.18 9.45 4.83
N GLU A 79 -11.67 8.22 4.76
CA GLU A 79 -11.59 7.29 5.88
C GLU A 79 -10.17 6.73 6.01
N GLU A 80 -9.87 6.14 7.18
CA GLU A 80 -8.59 5.44 7.39
C GLU A 80 -8.33 4.43 6.29
N LEU A 81 -7.09 4.40 5.80
CA LEU A 81 -6.68 3.49 4.73
C LEU A 81 -5.20 3.08 4.86
N GLY A 82 -4.86 2.00 4.19
CA GLY A 82 -3.49 1.55 4.02
C GLY A 82 -3.29 1.00 2.61
N ILE A 83 -2.19 1.35 1.97
CA ILE A 83 -1.83 0.83 0.65
C ILE A 83 -0.45 0.20 0.69
N ASP A 84 -0.29 -0.92 0.01
CA ASP A 84 1.02 -1.52 -0.18
C ASP A 84 1.23 -1.99 -1.61
N ILE A 85 2.45 -1.79 -2.13
CA ILE A 85 2.88 -2.27 -3.44
C ILE A 85 4.17 -3.07 -3.31
N GLN A 86 4.20 -4.25 -3.95
CA GLN A 86 5.35 -5.16 -3.92
C GLN A 86 5.72 -5.60 -5.34
N PHE A 87 6.99 -5.46 -5.68
CA PHE A 87 7.56 -6.05 -6.88
C PHE A 87 7.86 -7.54 -6.65
N HIS A 88 7.49 -8.42 -7.58
CA HIS A 88 7.78 -9.84 -7.51
C HIS A 88 9.27 -10.09 -7.78
N LYS A 89 10.06 -9.99 -6.72
CA LYS A 89 11.52 -9.92 -6.79
C LYS A 89 12.20 -11.29 -6.84
N ARG A 90 11.56 -12.34 -6.34
CA ARG A 90 12.12 -13.69 -6.17
C ARG A 90 11.22 -14.72 -6.81
N ASP A 91 11.83 -15.72 -7.44
CA ASP A 91 11.14 -16.90 -7.95
C ASP A 91 10.95 -17.95 -6.83
N ASP A 92 11.84 -17.99 -5.83
CA ASP A 92 11.73 -18.84 -4.64
C ASP A 92 11.34 -18.02 -3.41
N THR A 93 10.09 -18.16 -2.99
CA THR A 93 9.50 -17.48 -1.82
C THR A 93 9.23 -18.44 -0.65
N ASP A 94 9.55 -19.72 -0.75
CA ASP A 94 9.23 -20.77 0.25
C ASP A 94 9.70 -20.39 1.66
N ALA A 95 10.95 -19.95 1.81
CA ALA A 95 11.52 -19.62 3.11
C ALA A 95 10.81 -18.41 3.78
N LEU A 96 10.40 -17.43 2.99
CA LEU A 96 9.65 -16.27 3.48
C LEU A 96 8.21 -16.64 3.78
N ALA A 97 7.57 -17.44 2.92
CA ALA A 97 6.21 -17.92 3.10
C ALA A 97 6.07 -18.70 4.42
N ARG A 98 6.99 -19.62 4.73
CA ARG A 98 7.02 -20.35 6.01
C ARG A 98 7.08 -19.44 7.24
N ARG A 99 7.72 -18.29 7.13
CA ARG A 99 7.89 -17.33 8.25
C ARG A 99 6.70 -16.40 8.42
N THR A 100 5.88 -16.22 7.40
CA THR A 100 4.88 -15.14 7.37
C THR A 100 3.45 -15.63 7.15
N MET A 101 3.28 -16.91 6.81
CA MET A 101 1.98 -17.52 6.56
C MET A 101 1.51 -18.37 7.74
N SER A 102 0.22 -18.34 8.01
CA SER A 102 -0.43 -19.33 8.88
C SER A 102 -0.40 -20.71 8.24
N ALA A 103 -0.75 -21.75 9.00
CA ALA A 103 -0.79 -23.11 8.47
C ALA A 103 -1.76 -23.26 7.27
N GLY A 104 -2.94 -22.62 7.32
CA GLY A 104 -3.89 -22.62 6.21
C GLY A 104 -3.37 -21.90 4.97
N GLN A 105 -2.80 -20.67 5.15
CA GLN A 105 -2.19 -19.90 4.06
C GLN A 105 -1.01 -20.64 3.43
N TRP A 106 -0.22 -21.37 4.23
CA TRP A 106 0.86 -22.20 3.74
C TRP A 106 0.35 -23.34 2.84
N GLN A 107 -0.75 -23.99 3.22
CA GLN A 107 -1.37 -25.02 2.39
C GLN A 107 -1.85 -24.45 1.05
N GLU A 108 -2.59 -23.33 1.06
CA GLU A 108 -3.03 -22.63 -0.15
C GLU A 108 -1.85 -22.23 -1.05
N TYR A 109 -0.77 -21.73 -0.44
CA TYR A 109 0.47 -21.39 -1.15
C TYR A 109 1.10 -22.61 -1.82
N GLN A 110 1.10 -23.79 -1.17
CA GLN A 110 1.65 -25.02 -1.76
C GLN A 110 0.86 -25.49 -3.00
N GLU A 111 -0.44 -25.24 -3.01
CA GLU A 111 -1.38 -25.60 -4.06
C GLU A 111 -1.48 -24.55 -5.18
N ALA A 112 -0.94 -23.35 -4.96
CA ALA A 112 -1.00 -22.24 -5.90
C ALA A 112 -0.23 -22.54 -7.19
N LEU A 113 -0.85 -22.27 -8.35
CA LEU A 113 -0.23 -22.38 -9.67
C LEU A 113 0.96 -21.42 -9.86
N ASP A 114 0.81 -20.21 -9.34
CA ASP A 114 1.86 -19.19 -9.30
C ASP A 114 2.14 -18.83 -7.84
N LYS A 115 3.07 -19.57 -7.25
CA LYS A 115 3.47 -19.37 -5.84
C LYS A 115 4.08 -18.01 -5.58
N ASN A 116 4.79 -17.47 -6.56
CA ASN A 116 5.43 -16.17 -6.43
C ASN A 116 4.37 -15.07 -6.33
N LYS A 117 3.42 -15.05 -7.26
CA LYS A 117 2.30 -14.11 -7.22
C LYS A 117 1.47 -14.27 -5.95
N PHE A 118 1.11 -15.50 -5.57
CA PHE A 118 0.36 -15.78 -4.35
C PHE A 118 1.05 -15.20 -3.10
N PHE A 119 2.37 -15.41 -2.99
CA PHE A 119 3.16 -14.87 -1.88
C PHE A 119 3.09 -13.36 -1.82
N TYR A 120 3.36 -12.67 -2.94
CA TYR A 120 3.39 -11.21 -2.96
C TYR A 120 2.00 -10.58 -2.81
N ASP A 121 0.96 -11.21 -3.32
CA ASP A 121 -0.43 -10.78 -3.09
C ASP A 121 -0.78 -10.84 -1.60
N LEU A 122 -0.48 -11.96 -0.95
CA LEU A 122 -0.74 -12.12 0.48
C LEU A 122 0.15 -11.20 1.34
N TRP A 123 1.40 -11.01 0.96
CA TRP A 123 2.31 -10.09 1.63
C TRP A 123 1.79 -8.65 1.55
N ALA A 124 1.47 -8.16 0.35
CA ALA A 124 0.94 -6.82 0.15
C ALA A 124 -0.41 -6.63 0.87
N LYS A 125 -1.26 -7.68 0.92
CA LYS A 125 -2.50 -7.69 1.69
C LYS A 125 -2.23 -7.45 3.19
N LYS A 126 -1.28 -8.17 3.77
CA LYS A 126 -0.91 -8.03 5.18
C LYS A 126 -0.29 -6.66 5.48
N GLU A 127 0.63 -6.22 4.64
CA GLU A 127 1.28 -4.91 4.78
C GLU A 127 0.28 -3.75 4.65
N SER A 128 -0.65 -3.81 3.69
CA SER A 128 -1.68 -2.78 3.56
C SER A 128 -2.57 -2.69 4.82
N TYR A 129 -2.93 -3.83 5.41
CA TYR A 129 -3.67 -3.89 6.66
C TYR A 129 -2.87 -3.33 7.86
N LEU A 130 -1.59 -3.67 7.97
CA LEU A 130 -0.72 -3.13 9.03
C LEU A 130 -0.55 -1.61 8.90
N LYS A 131 -0.50 -1.10 7.68
CA LYS A 131 -0.49 0.35 7.41
C LYS A 131 -1.83 0.99 7.71
N TYR A 132 -2.95 0.33 7.39
CA TYR A 132 -4.29 0.77 7.74
C TYR A 132 -4.43 0.93 9.25
N THR A 133 -4.10 -0.10 10.03
CA THR A 133 -4.22 -0.08 11.50
C THR A 133 -3.12 0.72 12.19
N GLY A 134 -2.02 1.03 11.51
CA GLY A 134 -0.85 1.66 12.10
C GLY A 134 -0.06 0.78 13.08
N LYS A 135 -0.31 -0.52 13.12
CA LYS A 135 0.38 -1.46 14.03
C LYS A 135 1.85 -1.71 13.66
N GLY A 136 2.20 -1.50 12.39
CA GLY A 136 3.55 -1.72 11.86
C GLY A 136 3.97 -3.19 11.84
N LEU A 137 5.23 -3.46 11.47
CA LEU A 137 5.79 -4.82 11.33
C LEU A 137 6.09 -5.55 12.66
N ARG A 138 5.60 -5.07 13.78
CA ARG A 138 5.81 -5.72 15.09
C ARG A 138 4.87 -6.90 15.33
N GLU A 139 3.79 -6.98 14.57
CA GLU A 139 2.83 -8.08 14.65
C GLU A 139 3.39 -9.34 13.97
N ASP A 140 3.09 -10.51 14.56
CA ASP A 140 3.39 -11.78 13.92
C ASP A 140 2.47 -11.98 12.71
N MET A 141 3.02 -11.85 11.51
CA MET A 141 2.26 -11.98 10.27
C MET A 141 1.52 -13.32 10.11
N ARG A 142 1.95 -14.37 10.83
CA ARG A 142 1.27 -15.68 10.81
C ARG A 142 -0.07 -15.64 11.52
N LEU A 143 -0.17 -14.80 12.55
CA LEU A 143 -1.34 -14.67 13.42
C LEU A 143 -2.21 -13.45 13.05
N LEU A 144 -1.85 -12.74 12.00
CA LEU A 144 -2.55 -11.54 11.61
C LEU A 144 -3.95 -11.89 11.10
N ASP A 145 -4.95 -11.47 11.86
CA ASP A 145 -6.36 -11.50 11.49
C ASP A 145 -6.70 -10.16 10.82
N ILE A 146 -7.14 -10.22 9.57
CA ILE A 146 -7.44 -9.03 8.76
C ILE A 146 -8.91 -8.72 8.91
N ASP A 147 -9.22 -7.82 9.84
CA ASP A 147 -10.53 -7.23 10.05
C ASP A 147 -10.63 -5.91 9.27
N GLY A 148 -10.82 -6.02 7.97
CA GLY A 148 -10.91 -4.92 7.03
C GLY A 148 -11.12 -5.41 5.60
N PHE A 149 -11.60 -4.52 4.75
CA PHE A 149 -11.78 -4.82 3.34
C PHE A 149 -10.48 -4.58 2.58
N VAL A 150 -9.97 -5.59 1.90
CA VAL A 150 -8.74 -5.49 1.10
C VAL A 150 -9.03 -5.82 -0.35
N GLN A 151 -8.72 -4.88 -1.23
CA GLN A 151 -8.89 -5.04 -2.67
C GLN A 151 -7.57 -4.85 -3.43
N GLY A 152 -7.41 -5.63 -4.51
CA GLY A 152 -6.26 -5.52 -5.41
C GLY A 152 -6.41 -4.34 -6.36
N ILE A 153 -5.29 -3.64 -6.59
CA ILE A 153 -5.19 -2.58 -7.60
C ILE A 153 -4.22 -3.06 -8.68
N HIS A 154 -4.68 -3.10 -9.91
CA HIS A 154 -3.81 -3.51 -11.02
C HIS A 154 -2.90 -2.36 -11.46
N ILE A 155 -1.60 -2.48 -11.18
CA ILE A 155 -0.57 -1.52 -11.62
C ILE A 155 0.23 -2.11 -12.79
N LYS A 156 0.79 -3.30 -12.60
CA LYS A 156 1.62 -4.01 -13.59
C LYS A 156 1.61 -5.52 -13.28
N TYR A 157 1.79 -6.38 -14.27
CA TYR A 157 1.70 -7.83 -14.12
C TYR A 157 2.66 -8.44 -13.05
N ASN A 158 3.82 -7.83 -12.83
CA ASN A 158 4.84 -8.28 -11.87
C ASN A 158 4.86 -7.47 -10.57
N TYR A 159 3.73 -6.85 -10.24
CA TYR A 159 3.51 -6.14 -8.97
C TYR A 159 2.21 -6.58 -8.34
N SER A 160 2.23 -6.73 -7.03
CA SER A 160 1.03 -6.84 -6.20
C SER A 160 0.80 -5.50 -5.51
N CYS A 161 -0.36 -4.91 -5.71
CA CYS A 161 -0.76 -3.69 -5.01
C CYS A 161 -2.12 -3.91 -4.34
N MET A 162 -2.19 -3.63 -3.03
CA MET A 162 -3.37 -3.87 -2.21
C MET A 162 -3.75 -2.60 -1.44
N LEU A 163 -5.04 -2.27 -1.48
CA LEU A 163 -5.65 -1.19 -0.72
C LEU A 163 -6.51 -1.80 0.39
N CYS A 164 -6.26 -1.39 1.63
CA CYS A 164 -7.06 -1.76 2.80
C CYS A 164 -7.85 -0.56 3.31
N THR A 165 -9.15 -0.77 3.53
CA THR A 165 -10.12 0.20 4.06
C THR A 165 -11.02 -0.48 5.09
N GLN A 166 -11.84 0.27 5.80
CA GLN A 166 -12.78 -0.29 6.77
C GLN A 166 -13.87 -1.14 6.07
N ALA A 167 -14.39 -0.66 4.95
CA ALA A 167 -15.42 -1.31 4.16
C ALA A 167 -15.08 -1.21 2.67
N GLU A 168 -15.87 -1.87 1.83
CA GLU A 168 -15.75 -1.74 0.38
C GLU A 168 -15.83 -0.28 -0.05
N CYS A 169 -14.90 0.16 -0.89
CA CYS A 169 -14.88 1.51 -1.44
C CYS A 169 -14.65 1.50 -2.95
N GLU A 170 -15.14 2.54 -3.61
CA GLU A 170 -14.74 2.83 -4.99
C GLU A 170 -13.39 3.53 -4.99
N TYR A 171 -12.53 3.18 -5.93
CA TYR A 171 -11.28 3.90 -6.11
C TYR A 171 -11.11 4.39 -7.54
N GLU A 172 -10.49 5.56 -7.66
CA GLU A 172 -10.06 6.16 -8.93
C GLU A 172 -8.54 6.04 -9.05
N LEU A 173 -8.04 5.59 -10.20
CA LEU A 173 -6.62 5.40 -10.45
C LEU A 173 -6.10 6.52 -11.36
N ASN A 174 -5.12 7.28 -10.88
CA ASN A 174 -4.40 8.33 -11.62
C ASN A 174 -2.93 7.91 -11.82
N ILE A 175 -2.55 7.72 -13.09
CA ILE A 175 -1.21 7.28 -13.50
C ILE A 175 -0.45 8.41 -14.17
#